data_d67c86ccd1146823376770fad169f59d
#
_entry.id   d67c86ccd1146823376770fad169f59d
#
_cell.length_a   1.000
_cell.length_b   1.000
_cell.length_c   1.000
_cell.angle_alpha   90.00
_cell.angle_beta   90.00
_cell.angle_gamma   90.00
#
_symmetry.space_group_name_H-M   'P 1'
#
loop_
_entity.id
_entity.type
_entity.pdbx_description
1 polymer ?
#
loop_
_entity_poly.entity_id
_entity_poly.type
_entity_poly.pdbx_seq_one_letter_code
_entity_poly.pdbx_strand_id
1 'polypeptide(L)'
;MKKHIIALASTLLLCSGSYSQNTQPEKKPKAYMVADAHLDTQWNWDVQTTIKQYVWNTISQNLLLLKQYPDYIFNFEGGVKYAWMKEYYSAQYEEMKKYIREGRWHVSGASWEASDALVPSTESAIRN
;
A
#
# COMPACT_ATOMS: atom_id res chain seq x y z
N MET A 1 -90.40 22.72 -18.70
CA MET A 1 -89.54 22.30 -17.56
C MET A 1 -88.29 21.71 -18.14
N LYS A 2 -87.15 22.47 -18.17
CA LYS A 2 -85.85 22.00 -18.68
C LYS A 2 -84.91 21.80 -17.52
N LYS A 3 -84.50 20.55 -17.33
CA LYS A 3 -83.56 20.18 -16.30
C LYS A 3 -82.08 20.43 -16.82
N HIS A 4 -81.36 21.31 -16.20
CA HIS A 4 -79.95 21.51 -16.48
C HIS A 4 -79.16 20.51 -15.65
N ILE A 5 -78.41 19.65 -16.36
CA ILE A 5 -77.45 18.75 -15.75
C ILE A 5 -76.08 19.48 -15.79
N ILE A 6 -75.56 19.82 -14.63
CA ILE A 6 -74.25 20.41 -14.46
C ILE A 6 -73.27 19.22 -14.35
N ALA A 7 -72.42 19.05 -15.34
CA ALA A 7 -71.32 18.11 -15.32
C ALA A 7 -70.11 18.74 -14.62
N LEU A 8 -69.72 18.17 -13.48
CA LEU A 8 -68.51 18.56 -12.75
C LEU A 8 -67.32 17.83 -13.36
N ALA A 9 -66.49 18.54 -14.10
CA ALA A 9 -65.23 17.98 -14.62
C ALA A 9 -64.17 18.11 -13.56
N SER A 10 -63.83 16.97 -12.92
CA SER A 10 -62.68 16.87 -12.01
C SER A 10 -61.40 16.75 -12.77
N THR A 11 -60.64 17.85 -12.80
CA THR A 11 -59.30 17.87 -13.38
C THR A 11 -58.30 17.25 -12.38
N LEU A 12 -57.91 15.99 -12.58
CA LEU A 12 -56.79 15.39 -11.85
C LEU A 12 -55.49 15.96 -12.42
N LEU A 13 -54.82 16.83 -11.68
CA LEU A 13 -53.45 17.21 -11.93
C LEU A 13 -52.53 16.05 -11.50
N LEU A 14 -52.09 15.27 -12.46
CA LEU A 14 -50.99 14.34 -12.27
C LEU A 14 -49.66 15.11 -12.19
N CYS A 15 -49.21 15.44 -11.01
CA CYS A 15 -47.83 15.84 -10.75
C CYS A 15 -46.90 14.65 -11.01
N SER A 16 -46.45 14.47 -12.25
CA SER A 16 -45.33 13.60 -12.58
C SER A 16 -44.03 14.26 -12.06
N GLY A 17 -43.71 13.98 -10.79
CA GLY A 17 -42.42 14.31 -10.24
C GLY A 17 -41.36 13.50 -10.98
N SER A 18 -40.62 14.17 -11.88
CA SER A 18 -39.42 13.61 -12.48
C SER A 18 -38.37 13.43 -11.38
N TYR A 19 -38.32 12.25 -10.80
CA TYR A 19 -37.17 11.85 -10.00
C TYR A 19 -35.98 11.73 -10.97
N SER A 20 -35.19 12.78 -11.07
CA SER A 20 -33.87 12.71 -11.69
C SER A 20 -33.03 11.74 -10.85
N GLN A 21 -32.95 10.49 -11.27
CA GLN A 21 -31.93 9.57 -10.75
C GLN A 21 -30.59 10.14 -11.18
N ASN A 22 -29.94 10.83 -10.25
CA ASN A 22 -28.58 11.26 -10.41
C ASN A 22 -27.70 10.00 -10.34
N THR A 23 -27.62 9.27 -11.46
CA THR A 23 -26.76 8.11 -11.63
C THR A 23 -25.32 8.60 -11.75
N GLN A 24 -24.75 9.06 -10.63
CA GLN A 24 -23.30 9.14 -10.51
C GLN A 24 -22.77 7.71 -10.75
N PRO A 25 -21.79 7.55 -11.66
CA PRO A 25 -21.22 6.23 -11.89
C PRO A 25 -20.69 5.72 -10.54
N GLU A 26 -21.22 4.59 -10.09
CA GLU A 26 -20.83 3.96 -8.85
C GLU A 26 -19.30 3.73 -8.91
N LYS A 27 -18.54 4.47 -8.09
CA LYS A 27 -17.10 4.29 -8.00
C LYS A 27 -16.85 2.90 -7.45
N LYS A 28 -16.46 1.97 -8.31
CA LYS A 28 -16.05 0.64 -7.87
C LYS A 28 -14.95 0.79 -6.83
N PRO A 29 -15.07 0.15 -5.67
CA PRO A 29 -14.03 0.17 -4.67
C PRO A 29 -12.73 -0.38 -5.26
N LYS A 30 -11.60 0.29 -4.98
CA LYS A 30 -10.28 -0.15 -5.41
C LYS A 30 -9.54 -0.72 -4.21
N ALA A 31 -9.01 -1.93 -4.36
CA ALA A 31 -8.08 -2.50 -3.40
C ALA A 31 -6.66 -2.17 -3.85
N TYR A 32 -5.86 -1.62 -2.94
CA TYR A 32 -4.43 -1.39 -3.15
C TYR A 32 -3.67 -2.47 -2.39
N MET A 33 -2.91 -3.28 -3.12
CA MET A 33 -2.08 -4.32 -2.52
C MET A 33 -0.64 -3.84 -2.52
N VAL A 34 0.01 -3.91 -1.35
CA VAL A 34 1.40 -3.49 -1.16
C VAL A 34 2.19 -4.71 -0.71
N ALA A 35 3.19 -5.10 -1.49
CA ALA A 35 4.12 -6.13 -1.08
C ALA A 35 5.16 -5.51 -0.12
N ASP A 36 5.31 -6.10 1.04
CA ASP A 36 6.26 -5.69 2.07
C ASP A 36 6.91 -6.92 2.70
N ALA A 37 8.16 -6.77 3.12
CA ALA A 37 8.84 -7.79 3.92
C ALA A 37 9.13 -7.21 5.30
N HIS A 38 8.53 -7.81 6.32
CA HIS A 38 8.91 -7.56 7.70
C HIS A 38 10.03 -8.55 8.09
N LEU A 39 11.20 -8.01 8.38
CA LEU A 39 12.37 -8.81 8.75
C LEU A 39 12.97 -8.29 10.04
N ASP A 40 12.83 -9.09 11.10
CA ASP A 40 13.49 -8.81 12.37
C ASP A 40 15.01 -8.88 12.21
N THR A 41 15.69 -7.90 12.80
CA THR A 41 17.16 -7.88 12.86
C THR A 41 17.70 -9.05 13.67
N GLN A 42 16.99 -9.41 14.73
CA GLN A 42 17.28 -10.56 15.58
C GLN A 42 15.97 -11.00 16.27
N TRP A 43 15.76 -12.31 16.34
CA TRP A 43 14.63 -12.91 17.05
C TRP A 43 15.07 -14.20 17.74
N ASN A 44 14.70 -15.37 17.21
CA ASN A 44 15.18 -16.67 17.67
C ASN A 44 16.50 -17.09 17.01
N TRP A 45 17.17 -16.18 16.36
CA TRP A 45 18.44 -16.32 15.66
C TRP A 45 19.31 -15.07 15.86
N ASP A 46 20.58 -15.18 15.53
CA ASP A 46 21.52 -14.08 15.67
C ASP A 46 21.57 -13.17 14.44
N VAL A 47 22.18 -11.99 14.59
CA VAL A 47 22.35 -11.00 13.53
C VAL A 47 23.11 -11.55 12.32
N GLN A 48 24.07 -12.46 12.55
CA GLN A 48 24.84 -13.07 11.45
C GLN A 48 23.96 -13.95 10.57
N THR A 49 23.03 -14.66 11.17
CA THR A 49 22.01 -15.43 10.45
C THR A 49 21.08 -14.51 9.67
N THR A 50 20.67 -13.38 10.26
CA THR A 50 19.88 -12.36 9.54
C THR A 50 20.61 -11.89 8.30
N ILE A 51 21.87 -11.49 8.43
CA ILE A 51 22.65 -10.98 7.29
C ILE A 51 22.80 -12.07 6.22
N LYS A 52 23.30 -13.25 6.61
CA LYS A 52 23.68 -14.31 5.66
C LYS A 52 22.52 -15.03 4.99
N GLN A 53 21.39 -15.14 5.67
CA GLN A 53 20.25 -15.90 5.17
C GLN A 53 19.06 -15.02 4.84
N TYR A 54 18.54 -14.29 5.81
CA TYR A 54 17.26 -13.61 5.63
C TYR A 54 17.38 -12.36 4.77
N VAL A 55 18.37 -11.50 4.99
CA VAL A 55 18.63 -10.34 4.13
C VAL A 55 18.94 -10.81 2.71
N TRP A 56 19.86 -11.79 2.58
CA TRP A 56 20.20 -12.36 1.27
C TRP A 56 18.99 -12.92 0.54
N ASN A 57 18.18 -13.74 1.19
CA ASN A 57 17.00 -14.35 0.59
C ASN A 57 15.96 -13.30 0.20
N THR A 58 15.68 -12.34 1.09
CA THR A 58 14.73 -11.27 0.83
C THR A 58 15.12 -10.46 -0.40
N ILE A 59 16.38 -10.04 -0.47
CA ILE A 59 16.90 -9.27 -1.61
C ILE A 59 16.84 -10.08 -2.90
N SER A 60 17.41 -11.28 -2.88
CA SER A 60 17.55 -12.11 -4.08
C SER A 60 16.20 -12.47 -4.69
N GLN A 61 15.23 -12.85 -3.85
CA GLN A 61 13.89 -13.19 -4.29
C GLN A 61 13.15 -11.97 -4.86
N ASN A 62 13.25 -10.82 -4.20
CA ASN A 62 12.56 -9.63 -4.68
C ASN A 62 13.20 -9.03 -5.93
N LEU A 63 14.52 -9.09 -6.09
CA LEU A 63 15.17 -8.71 -7.34
C LEU A 63 14.76 -9.64 -8.50
N LEU A 64 14.58 -10.94 -8.22
CA LEU A 64 14.07 -11.88 -9.21
C LEU A 64 12.62 -11.56 -9.61
N LEU A 65 11.75 -11.28 -8.64
CA LEU A 65 10.35 -10.89 -8.91
C LEU A 65 10.28 -9.58 -9.71
N LEU A 66 11.11 -8.59 -9.37
CA LEU A 66 11.19 -7.33 -10.10
C LEU A 66 11.65 -7.51 -11.55
N LYS A 67 12.52 -8.48 -11.83
CA LYS A 67 12.92 -8.85 -13.19
C LYS A 67 11.80 -9.55 -13.95
N GLN A 68 11.10 -10.45 -13.27
CA GLN A 68 10.12 -11.32 -13.89
C GLN A 68 8.78 -10.60 -14.13
N TYR A 69 8.38 -9.71 -13.23
CA TYR A 69 7.07 -9.06 -13.26
C TYR A 69 7.24 -7.54 -13.37
N PRO A 70 6.92 -6.93 -14.54
CA PRO A 70 7.09 -5.50 -14.76
C PRO A 70 6.29 -4.61 -13.81
N ASP A 71 5.12 -5.07 -13.39
CA ASP A 71 4.21 -4.33 -12.51
C ASP A 71 4.44 -4.61 -11.02
N TYR A 72 5.41 -5.46 -10.68
CA TYR A 72 5.72 -5.76 -9.29
C TYR A 72 6.39 -4.56 -8.61
N ILE A 73 5.85 -4.19 -7.45
CA ILE A 73 6.36 -3.13 -6.58
C ILE A 73 6.65 -3.72 -5.22
N PHE A 74 7.80 -3.43 -4.68
CA PHE A 74 8.26 -3.95 -3.40
C PHE A 74 8.58 -2.84 -2.42
N ASN A 75 8.24 -3.05 -1.15
CA ASN A 75 8.57 -2.15 -0.05
C ASN A 75 9.41 -2.91 0.97
N PHE A 76 10.46 -2.26 1.47
CA PHE A 76 11.33 -2.86 2.47
C PHE A 76 11.80 -1.81 3.46
N GLU A 77 11.69 -2.12 4.73
CA GLU A 77 11.98 -1.20 5.85
C GLU A 77 13.32 -1.50 6.52
N GLY A 78 13.76 -0.57 7.37
CA GLY A 78 14.94 -0.71 8.22
C GLY A 78 16.25 -0.33 7.55
N GLY A 79 16.78 0.84 7.88
CA GLY A 79 18.02 1.38 7.32
C GLY A 79 19.23 0.47 7.49
N VAL A 80 19.31 -0.26 8.61
CA VAL A 80 20.38 -1.20 8.91
C VAL A 80 20.49 -2.30 7.86
N LYS A 81 19.35 -2.78 7.33
CA LYS A 81 19.31 -3.85 6.33
C LYS A 81 19.91 -3.38 5.00
N TYR A 82 19.68 -2.11 4.63
CA TYR A 82 20.31 -1.48 3.47
C TYR A 82 21.81 -1.25 3.67
N ALA A 83 22.26 -0.92 4.90
CA ALA A 83 23.68 -0.83 5.23
C ALA A 83 24.35 -2.18 5.05
N TRP A 84 23.74 -3.27 5.55
CA TRP A 84 24.25 -4.63 5.33
C TRP A 84 24.25 -5.05 3.86
N MET A 85 23.21 -4.67 3.10
CA MET A 85 23.20 -4.90 1.66
C MET A 85 24.41 -4.24 0.98
N LYS A 86 24.67 -2.98 1.32
CA LYS A 86 25.81 -2.23 0.76
C LYS A 86 27.14 -2.87 1.12
N GLU A 87 27.28 -3.35 2.35
CA GLU A 87 28.52 -3.92 2.88
C GLU A 87 28.80 -5.33 2.33
N TYR A 88 27.79 -6.21 2.40
CA TYR A 88 27.98 -7.63 2.13
C TYR A 88 27.49 -8.08 0.74
N TYR A 89 26.61 -7.32 0.11
CA TYR A 89 25.93 -7.67 -1.16
C TYR A 89 25.93 -6.52 -2.14
N SER A 90 27.09 -5.94 -2.39
CA SER A 90 27.25 -4.71 -3.17
C SER A 90 26.65 -4.78 -4.57
N ALA A 91 26.75 -5.92 -5.25
CA ALA A 91 26.17 -6.10 -6.59
C ALA A 91 24.63 -6.01 -6.55
N GLN A 92 23.99 -6.68 -5.60
CA GLN A 92 22.54 -6.63 -5.40
C GLN A 92 22.09 -5.24 -4.93
N TYR A 93 22.89 -4.57 -4.11
CA TYR A 93 22.63 -3.20 -3.68
C TYR A 93 22.60 -2.23 -4.87
N GLU A 94 23.55 -2.33 -5.79
CA GLU A 94 23.56 -1.49 -7.01
C GLU A 94 22.36 -1.82 -7.93
N GLU A 95 22.01 -3.10 -8.06
CA GLU A 95 20.84 -3.52 -8.82
C GLU A 95 19.54 -2.99 -8.19
N MET A 96 19.37 -3.08 -6.88
CA MET A 96 18.24 -2.52 -6.14
C MET A 96 18.08 -1.02 -6.40
N LYS A 97 19.18 -0.25 -6.42
CA LYS A 97 19.15 1.19 -6.70
C LYS A 97 18.54 1.52 -8.06
N LYS A 98 18.68 0.64 -9.05
CA LYS A 98 18.00 0.77 -10.33
C LYS A 98 16.48 0.75 -10.13
N TYR A 99 15.95 -0.22 -9.40
CA TYR A 99 14.51 -0.35 -9.15
C TYR A 99 13.96 0.76 -8.25
N ILE A 100 14.77 1.31 -7.35
CA ILE A 100 14.39 2.53 -6.59
C ILE A 100 14.20 3.71 -7.56
N ARG A 101 15.12 3.92 -8.49
CA ARG A 101 14.99 5.01 -9.50
C ARG A 101 13.80 4.80 -10.45
N GLU A 102 13.44 3.57 -10.71
CA GLU A 102 12.26 3.20 -11.51
C GLU A 102 10.94 3.31 -10.72
N GLY A 103 10.98 3.61 -9.42
CA GLY A 103 9.79 3.66 -8.56
C GLY A 103 9.17 2.29 -8.29
N ARG A 104 9.95 1.22 -8.40
CA ARG A 104 9.49 -0.16 -8.20
C ARG A 104 10.01 -0.82 -6.92
N TRP A 105 10.98 -0.21 -6.28
CA TRP A 105 11.43 -0.55 -4.94
C TRP A 105 11.36 0.68 -4.05
N HIS A 106 10.56 0.63 -3.02
CA HIS A 106 10.39 1.72 -2.07
C HIS A 106 11.13 1.41 -0.76
N VAL A 107 11.91 2.36 -0.30
CA VAL A 107 12.49 2.35 1.04
C VAL A 107 11.40 2.84 1.98
N SER A 108 10.78 1.92 2.72
CA SER A 108 9.68 2.23 3.63
C SER A 108 10.22 2.64 5.00
N GLY A 109 9.63 3.71 5.56
CA GLY A 109 10.06 4.24 6.85
C GLY A 109 11.42 4.94 6.79
N ALA A 110 11.72 5.72 7.84
CA ALA A 110 12.97 6.45 7.97
C ALA A 110 13.83 5.93 9.13
N SER A 111 13.38 4.87 9.80
CA SER A 111 14.04 4.32 10.98
C SER A 111 15.26 3.48 10.59
N TRP A 112 16.30 3.54 11.42
CA TRP A 112 17.44 2.63 11.31
C TRP A 112 17.01 1.18 11.54
N GLU A 113 16.16 0.96 12.54
CA GLU A 113 15.51 -0.30 12.83
C GLU A 113 14.03 -0.06 13.18
N ALA A 114 13.18 -1.06 13.05
CA ALA A 114 11.78 -0.96 13.46
C ALA A 114 11.69 -0.74 14.98
N SER A 115 11.09 0.40 15.38
CA SER A 115 10.91 0.72 16.80
C SER A 115 9.70 0.01 17.35
N ASP A 116 9.88 -0.71 18.47
CA ASP A 116 8.74 -1.14 19.27
C ASP A 116 8.21 0.08 20.08
N ALA A 117 6.99 0.50 19.76
CA ALA A 117 6.38 1.65 20.42
C ALA A 117 6.10 1.46 21.92
N LEU A 118 6.18 0.25 22.43
CA LEU A 118 5.87 -0.08 23.83
C LEU A 118 7.11 -0.09 24.75
N VAL A 119 8.29 -0.32 24.20
CA VAL A 119 9.49 -0.64 25.00
C VAL A 119 10.63 0.37 24.88
N PRO A 120 10.81 1.13 23.78
CA PRO A 120 11.96 2.02 23.65
C PRO A 120 11.90 3.19 24.64
N SER A 121 13.07 3.65 25.08
CA SER A 121 13.19 4.93 25.77
C SER A 121 12.81 6.08 24.83
N THR A 122 12.42 7.22 25.39
CA THR A 122 12.14 8.43 24.60
C THR A 122 13.32 8.81 23.70
N GLU A 123 14.54 8.71 24.22
CA GLU A 123 15.76 8.98 23.46
C GLU A 123 15.91 8.03 22.27
N SER A 124 15.67 6.74 22.46
CA SER A 124 15.72 5.74 21.40
C SER A 124 14.68 6.03 20.31
N ALA A 125 13.45 6.39 20.71
CA ALA A 125 12.38 6.72 19.76
C ALA A 125 12.66 8.00 18.94
N ILE A 126 13.44 8.94 19.49
CA ILE A 126 13.82 10.17 18.78
C ILE A 126 14.99 9.93 17.82
N ARG A 127 15.93 9.06 18.20
CA ARG A 127 17.16 8.81 17.44
C ARG A 127 17.01 7.77 16.33
N ASN A 128 15.98 6.93 16.40
CA ASN A 128 15.71 5.90 15.43
C ASN A 128 14.86 6.44 14.27
#